data_c6a27117204437beb8bf4b87eadb6d4e
#
_entry.id   c6a27117204437beb8bf4b87eadb6d4e
#
_cell.length_a   1.000
_cell.length_b   1.000
_cell.length_c   1.000
_cell.angle_alpha   90.00
_cell.angle_beta   90.00
_cell.angle_gamma   90.00
#
_symmetry.space_group_name_H-M   'P 1'
#
loop_
_entity.id
_entity.type
_entity.pdbx_description
1 polymer ?
#
loop_
_entity_poly.entity_id
_entity_poly.type
_entity_poly.pdbx_seq_one_letter_code
_entity_poly.pdbx_strand_id
1 'polypeptide(L)'
;MLDEPSFWDELMFWKDKPSLPGRMHALWTLEGLQAIDRPLLWEVMKDKSPELRRMAVWISEAYIKTKGQDVYLHLTKLINDPDTDVRMQLAQSLRYSTPEKAKPMLEVMIKTDSNRKSMVYQAAQITIGHLTTSLPVDIQTDHLKQADRALVLKGAENFKSLCSSCHGANGKGLQFGGSAMIAPPLAGSKRVNGDPGKLIRIVLSGLTGPVDGKDYPSIMPPMLNSDDEWLAAVLSYIRTNLGNSASAIQPADIKKVREVVGRRWDPWTLEELEKEGK
;
A
#
# COMPACT_ATOMS: atom_id res chain seq x y z
N MET A 1 -36.03 7.98 -29.54
CA MET A 1 -34.61 7.89 -29.18
C MET A 1 -34.22 6.47 -29.49
N LEU A 2 -33.46 6.26 -30.54
CA LEU A 2 -32.90 4.95 -30.87
C LEU A 2 -31.81 4.69 -29.83
N ASP A 3 -31.96 3.58 -29.10
CA ASP A 3 -30.90 3.11 -28.18
C ASP A 3 -29.63 2.93 -29.01
N GLU A 4 -28.60 3.73 -28.74
CA GLU A 4 -27.28 3.48 -29.33
C GLU A 4 -26.81 2.08 -28.88
N PRO A 5 -26.30 1.25 -29.80
CA PRO A 5 -25.85 -0.08 -29.46
C PRO A 5 -24.73 0.01 -28.38
N SER A 6 -24.84 -0.80 -27.36
CA SER A 6 -23.78 -0.85 -26.34
C SER A 6 -22.51 -1.40 -26.96
N PHE A 7 -21.34 -1.08 -26.40
CA PHE A 7 -20.04 -1.66 -26.79
C PHE A 7 -20.12 -3.20 -26.93
N TRP A 8 -20.91 -3.84 -26.09
CA TRP A 8 -21.11 -5.28 -26.12
C TRP A 8 -21.93 -5.73 -27.33
N ASP A 9 -22.80 -4.88 -27.86
CA ASP A 9 -23.57 -5.15 -29.07
C ASP A 9 -22.70 -5.01 -30.33
N GLU A 10 -21.70 -4.13 -30.31
CA GLU A 10 -20.73 -3.97 -31.42
C GLU A 10 -19.68 -5.09 -31.48
N LEU A 11 -19.30 -5.65 -30.32
CA LEU A 11 -18.38 -6.80 -30.26
C LEU A 11 -19.03 -8.11 -30.74
N MET A 12 -20.33 -8.10 -30.97
CA MET A 12 -21.12 -9.30 -31.22
C MET A 12 -21.49 -9.52 -32.70
N PHE A 13 -20.54 -10.08 -33.45
CA PHE A 13 -20.86 -10.88 -34.63
C PHE A 13 -21.58 -12.20 -34.30
N TRP A 14 -21.90 -12.49 -33.04
CA TRP A 14 -22.41 -13.78 -32.56
C TRP A 14 -23.76 -13.57 -31.90
N LYS A 15 -24.72 -14.41 -32.23
CA LYS A 15 -26.14 -14.32 -31.82
C LYS A 15 -26.41 -14.43 -30.33
N ASP A 16 -25.42 -14.83 -29.53
CA ASP A 16 -25.56 -15.01 -28.08
C ASP A 16 -24.69 -14.01 -27.32
N LYS A 17 -25.30 -13.32 -26.37
CA LYS A 17 -24.55 -12.40 -25.45
C LYS A 17 -23.46 -13.20 -24.74
N PRO A 18 -22.21 -12.70 -24.67
CA PRO A 18 -21.14 -13.40 -23.98
C PRO A 18 -21.54 -13.72 -22.54
N SER A 19 -21.21 -14.91 -22.09
CA SER A 19 -21.38 -15.30 -20.69
C SER A 19 -20.61 -14.35 -19.76
N LEU A 20 -21.01 -14.25 -18.49
CA LEU A 20 -20.31 -13.41 -17.51
C LEU A 20 -18.79 -13.72 -17.46
N PRO A 21 -18.33 -14.98 -17.39
CA PRO A 21 -16.90 -15.28 -17.49
C PRO A 21 -16.25 -14.77 -18.78
N GLY A 22 -16.93 -14.90 -19.92
CA GLY A 22 -16.42 -14.39 -21.21
C GLY A 22 -16.22 -12.88 -21.19
N ARG A 23 -17.17 -12.12 -20.64
CA ARG A 23 -17.08 -10.66 -20.47
C ARG A 23 -15.97 -10.25 -19.51
N MET A 24 -15.79 -10.98 -18.41
CA MET A 24 -14.70 -10.77 -17.47
C MET A 24 -13.33 -11.00 -18.13
N HIS A 25 -13.17 -12.08 -18.89
CA HIS A 25 -11.94 -12.34 -19.63
C HIS A 25 -11.66 -11.28 -20.70
N ALA A 26 -12.69 -10.84 -21.44
CA ALA A 26 -12.53 -9.77 -22.41
C ALA A 26 -12.04 -8.46 -21.75
N LEU A 27 -12.65 -8.12 -20.61
CA LEU A 27 -12.26 -6.91 -19.87
C LEU A 27 -10.81 -6.98 -19.36
N TRP A 28 -10.37 -8.14 -18.83
CA TRP A 28 -8.98 -8.35 -18.41
C TRP A 28 -8.01 -8.32 -19.59
N THR A 29 -8.40 -8.88 -20.73
CA THR A 29 -7.58 -8.85 -21.94
C THR A 29 -7.39 -7.40 -22.43
N LEU A 30 -8.47 -6.61 -22.47
CA LEU A 30 -8.42 -5.21 -22.87
C LEU A 30 -7.57 -4.37 -21.89
N GLU A 31 -7.66 -4.66 -20.59
CA GLU A 31 -6.84 -4.01 -19.58
C GLU A 31 -5.36 -4.33 -19.80
N GLY A 32 -5.00 -5.61 -19.94
CA GLY A 32 -3.62 -6.04 -20.20
C GLY A 32 -3.04 -5.48 -21.51
N LEU A 33 -3.87 -5.23 -22.51
CA LEU A 33 -3.50 -4.55 -23.75
C LEU A 33 -3.51 -3.02 -23.66
N GLN A 34 -3.89 -2.45 -22.52
CA GLN A 34 -4.10 -1.00 -22.31
C GLN A 34 -5.10 -0.40 -23.32
N ALA A 35 -6.08 -1.18 -23.73
CA ALA A 35 -7.07 -0.84 -24.75
C ALA A 35 -8.42 -0.42 -24.16
N ILE A 36 -8.54 -0.32 -22.82
CA ILE A 36 -9.75 0.20 -22.17
C ILE A 36 -9.73 1.71 -22.23
N ASP A 37 -10.74 2.26 -22.91
CA ASP A 37 -11.00 3.68 -22.90
C ASP A 37 -11.96 4.08 -21.76
N ARG A 38 -12.11 5.38 -21.54
CA ARG A 38 -13.00 5.91 -20.51
C ARG A 38 -14.48 5.59 -20.74
N PRO A 39 -15.03 5.76 -21.95
CA PRO A 39 -16.43 5.41 -22.21
C PRO A 39 -16.77 3.98 -21.83
N LEU A 40 -15.97 3.02 -22.26
CA LEU A 40 -16.14 1.62 -21.91
C LEU A 40 -16.08 1.41 -20.39
N LEU A 41 -15.08 1.99 -19.73
CA LEU A 41 -14.92 1.85 -18.28
C LEU A 41 -16.13 2.39 -17.52
N TRP A 42 -16.68 3.54 -17.96
CA TRP A 42 -17.88 4.13 -17.36
C TRP A 42 -19.14 3.30 -17.61
N GLU A 43 -19.21 2.62 -18.73
CA GLU A 43 -20.30 1.69 -19.02
C GLU A 43 -20.21 0.46 -18.10
N VAL A 44 -19.04 -0.16 -17.98
CA VAL A 44 -18.84 -1.32 -17.12
C VAL A 44 -19.10 -1.02 -15.65
N MET A 45 -18.83 0.20 -15.18
CA MET A 45 -19.19 0.63 -13.82
C MET A 45 -20.70 0.66 -13.55
N LYS A 46 -21.53 0.61 -14.58
CA LYS A 46 -23.00 0.57 -14.47
C LYS A 46 -23.56 -0.82 -14.77
N ASP A 47 -22.72 -1.80 -15.02
CA ASP A 47 -23.16 -3.14 -15.40
C ASP A 47 -24.05 -3.77 -14.32
N LYS A 48 -24.96 -4.65 -14.74
CA LYS A 48 -25.84 -5.41 -13.83
C LYS A 48 -25.04 -6.36 -12.93
N SER A 49 -23.93 -6.92 -13.45
CA SER A 49 -23.06 -7.83 -12.72
C SER A 49 -22.16 -7.06 -11.73
N PRO A 50 -22.20 -7.36 -10.44
CA PRO A 50 -21.30 -6.76 -9.47
C PRO A 50 -19.85 -7.10 -9.72
N GLU A 51 -19.56 -8.29 -10.27
CA GLU A 51 -18.20 -8.71 -10.61
C GLU A 51 -17.55 -7.76 -11.63
N LEU A 52 -18.31 -7.37 -12.66
CA LEU A 52 -17.83 -6.41 -13.66
C LEU A 52 -17.69 -5.01 -13.09
N ARG A 53 -18.65 -4.54 -12.27
CA ARG A 53 -18.51 -3.24 -11.60
C ARG A 53 -17.28 -3.20 -10.69
N ARG A 54 -17.02 -4.29 -9.93
CA ARG A 54 -15.82 -4.42 -9.09
C ARG A 54 -14.54 -4.37 -9.92
N MET A 55 -14.50 -5.08 -11.04
CA MET A 55 -13.35 -5.05 -11.97
C MET A 55 -13.14 -3.63 -12.51
N ALA A 56 -14.19 -2.94 -12.91
CA ALA A 56 -14.13 -1.57 -13.41
C ALA A 56 -13.58 -0.60 -12.34
N VAL A 57 -13.95 -0.78 -11.07
CA VAL A 57 -13.38 -0.01 -9.96
C VAL A 57 -11.89 -0.27 -9.84
N TRP A 58 -11.45 -1.52 -9.91
CA TRP A 58 -10.02 -1.87 -9.86
C TRP A 58 -9.26 -1.26 -11.05
N ILE A 59 -9.76 -1.41 -12.27
CA ILE A 59 -9.14 -0.85 -13.49
C ILE A 59 -9.04 0.68 -13.40
N SER A 60 -10.01 1.34 -12.75
CA SER A 60 -10.00 2.79 -12.58
C SER A 60 -8.83 3.32 -11.73
N GLU A 61 -8.10 2.47 -11.04
CA GLU A 61 -6.93 2.87 -10.26
C GLU A 61 -5.85 3.55 -11.12
N ALA A 62 -5.70 3.15 -12.38
CA ALA A 62 -4.80 3.80 -13.33
C ALA A 62 -5.16 5.28 -13.54
N TYR A 63 -6.47 5.58 -13.66
CA TYR A 63 -6.98 6.94 -13.82
C TYR A 63 -6.90 7.75 -12.52
N ILE A 64 -7.11 7.12 -11.37
CA ILE A 64 -6.93 7.74 -10.05
C ILE A 64 -5.47 8.19 -9.88
N LYS A 65 -4.51 7.32 -10.19
CA LYS A 65 -3.06 7.58 -10.10
C LYS A 65 -2.60 8.71 -11.02
N THR A 66 -3.21 8.85 -12.19
CA THR A 66 -2.91 9.94 -13.14
C THR A 66 -3.68 11.23 -12.87
N LYS A 67 -4.40 11.31 -11.74
CA LYS A 67 -5.21 12.47 -11.31
C LYS A 67 -6.34 12.83 -12.30
N GLY A 68 -6.89 11.85 -13.00
CA GLY A 68 -8.08 12.02 -13.84
C GLY A 68 -9.28 12.47 -12.99
N GLN A 69 -9.80 13.69 -13.24
CA GLN A 69 -10.85 14.26 -12.39
C GLN A 69 -12.22 13.63 -12.65
N ASP A 70 -12.50 13.22 -13.86
CA ASP A 70 -13.77 12.64 -14.30
C ASP A 70 -14.08 11.28 -13.66
N VAL A 71 -13.04 10.49 -13.31
CA VAL A 71 -13.23 9.19 -12.66
C VAL A 71 -14.07 9.28 -11.38
N TYR A 72 -13.90 10.36 -10.61
CA TYR A 72 -14.59 10.52 -9.33
C TYR A 72 -16.11 10.70 -9.48
N LEU A 73 -16.59 11.24 -10.61
CA LEU A 73 -18.02 11.36 -10.91
C LEU A 73 -18.70 9.98 -11.02
N HIS A 74 -17.95 8.98 -11.47
CA HIS A 74 -18.43 7.61 -11.62
C HIS A 74 -18.24 6.82 -10.32
N LEU A 75 -17.08 6.92 -9.67
CA LEU A 75 -16.80 6.26 -8.40
C LEU A 75 -17.76 6.69 -7.28
N THR A 76 -18.14 7.97 -7.23
CA THR A 76 -19.10 8.48 -6.24
C THR A 76 -20.45 7.77 -6.30
N LYS A 77 -20.89 7.33 -7.48
CA LYS A 77 -22.15 6.58 -7.65
C LYS A 77 -22.10 5.17 -7.05
N LEU A 78 -20.90 4.61 -6.87
CA LEU A 78 -20.68 3.28 -6.32
C LEU A 78 -20.48 3.27 -4.79
N ILE A 79 -20.51 4.41 -4.13
CA ILE A 79 -20.41 4.50 -2.65
C ILE A 79 -21.50 3.66 -1.98
N ASN A 80 -22.71 3.69 -2.52
CA ASN A 80 -23.88 2.96 -2.04
C ASN A 80 -24.24 1.78 -2.96
N ASP A 81 -23.28 1.20 -3.67
CA ASP A 81 -23.52 0.02 -4.48
C ASP A 81 -24.17 -1.08 -3.63
N PRO A 82 -25.20 -1.78 -4.12
CA PRO A 82 -25.86 -2.84 -3.36
C PRO A 82 -24.90 -3.98 -2.99
N ASP A 83 -23.89 -4.21 -3.82
CA ASP A 83 -22.91 -5.27 -3.59
C ASP A 83 -21.78 -4.83 -2.68
N THR A 84 -21.49 -5.65 -1.67
CA THR A 84 -20.48 -5.40 -0.65
C THR A 84 -19.06 -5.41 -1.21
N ASP A 85 -18.77 -6.31 -2.16
CA ASP A 85 -17.44 -6.46 -2.74
C ASP A 85 -17.10 -5.27 -3.65
N VAL A 86 -18.09 -4.70 -4.33
CA VAL A 86 -17.92 -3.46 -5.11
C VAL A 86 -17.57 -2.30 -4.17
N ARG A 87 -18.31 -2.13 -3.07
CA ARG A 87 -18.01 -1.09 -2.07
C ARG A 87 -16.64 -1.29 -1.42
N MET A 88 -16.29 -2.53 -1.08
CA MET A 88 -14.98 -2.86 -0.50
C MET A 88 -13.85 -2.53 -1.48
N GLN A 89 -13.97 -2.93 -2.75
CA GLN A 89 -13.01 -2.58 -3.78
C GLN A 89 -12.87 -1.06 -3.94
N LEU A 90 -13.98 -0.33 -3.93
CA LEU A 90 -13.96 1.14 -3.99
C LEU A 90 -13.17 1.74 -2.83
N ALA A 91 -13.45 1.29 -1.60
CA ALA A 91 -12.73 1.76 -0.42
C ALA A 91 -11.21 1.51 -0.54
N GLN A 92 -10.82 0.34 -1.04
CA GLN A 92 -9.41 -0.01 -1.25
C GLN A 92 -8.76 0.80 -2.36
N SER A 93 -9.43 0.98 -3.50
CA SER A 93 -8.89 1.71 -4.66
C SER A 93 -8.70 3.20 -4.37
N LEU A 94 -9.50 3.77 -3.48
CA LEU A 94 -9.37 5.18 -3.07
C LEU A 94 -8.04 5.49 -2.34
N ARG A 95 -7.28 4.50 -1.91
CA ARG A 95 -5.92 4.69 -1.35
C ARG A 95 -4.93 5.37 -2.32
N TYR A 96 -5.18 5.26 -3.61
CA TYR A 96 -4.36 5.90 -4.66
C TYR A 96 -4.79 7.32 -4.98
N SER A 97 -5.85 7.79 -4.35
CA SER A 97 -6.40 9.13 -4.52
C SER A 97 -5.69 10.16 -3.63
N THR A 98 -5.99 11.44 -3.86
CA THR A 98 -5.62 12.47 -2.90
C THR A 98 -6.59 12.48 -1.71
N PRO A 99 -6.15 12.90 -0.52
CA PRO A 99 -7.02 12.97 0.67
C PRO A 99 -8.29 13.79 0.44
N GLU A 100 -8.17 14.91 -0.29
CA GLU A 100 -9.27 15.85 -0.55
C GLU A 100 -10.41 15.20 -1.36
N LYS A 101 -10.08 14.24 -2.22
CA LYS A 101 -11.05 13.52 -3.05
C LYS A 101 -11.59 12.27 -2.38
N ALA A 102 -10.72 11.48 -1.78
CA ALA A 102 -11.10 10.19 -1.22
C ALA A 102 -11.78 10.29 0.15
N LYS A 103 -11.30 11.18 1.03
CA LYS A 103 -11.79 11.26 2.41
C LYS A 103 -13.30 11.50 2.50
N PRO A 104 -13.92 12.44 1.76
CA PRO A 104 -15.37 12.63 1.79
C PRO A 104 -16.13 11.37 1.38
N MET A 105 -15.65 10.63 0.37
CA MET A 105 -16.29 9.41 -0.10
C MET A 105 -16.22 8.29 0.96
N LEU A 106 -15.06 8.10 1.56
CA LEU A 106 -14.84 7.10 2.61
C LEU A 106 -15.62 7.41 3.89
N GLU A 107 -15.75 8.68 4.26
CA GLU A 107 -16.57 9.11 5.41
C GLU A 107 -18.04 8.83 5.20
N VAL A 108 -18.56 9.00 3.97
CA VAL A 108 -19.93 8.60 3.62
C VAL A 108 -20.08 7.09 3.76
N MET A 109 -19.14 6.28 3.25
CA MET A 109 -19.19 4.82 3.37
C MET A 109 -19.20 4.36 4.84
N ILE A 110 -18.38 4.96 5.70
CA ILE A 110 -18.34 4.69 7.14
C ILE A 110 -19.68 5.08 7.81
N LYS A 111 -20.25 6.23 7.43
CA LYS A 111 -21.50 6.74 8.01
C LYS A 111 -22.71 5.89 7.60
N THR A 112 -22.74 5.40 6.39
CA THR A 112 -23.83 4.57 5.87
C THR A 112 -23.77 3.12 6.31
N ASP A 113 -22.56 2.62 6.62
CA ASP A 113 -22.38 1.27 7.14
C ASP A 113 -22.37 1.28 8.69
N SER A 114 -23.54 1.01 9.27
CA SER A 114 -23.70 0.98 10.74
C SER A 114 -22.95 -0.18 11.42
N ASN A 115 -22.56 -1.19 10.66
CA ASN A 115 -21.83 -2.35 11.18
C ASN A 115 -20.33 -2.11 11.19
N ARG A 116 -19.77 -1.67 12.31
CA ARG A 116 -18.33 -1.44 12.49
C ARG A 116 -17.44 -2.68 12.27
N LYS A 117 -18.03 -3.89 12.24
CA LYS A 117 -17.32 -5.14 11.93
C LYS A 117 -17.38 -5.50 10.45
N SER A 118 -18.12 -4.74 9.63
CA SER A 118 -18.20 -5.02 8.20
C SER A 118 -16.84 -4.80 7.53
N MET A 119 -16.59 -5.55 6.48
CA MET A 119 -15.36 -5.42 5.69
C MET A 119 -15.27 -4.06 4.99
N VAL A 120 -16.40 -3.49 4.58
CA VAL A 120 -16.46 -2.15 3.95
C VAL A 120 -16.05 -1.08 4.96
N TYR A 121 -16.62 -1.11 6.16
CA TYR A 121 -16.25 -0.17 7.22
C TYR A 121 -14.75 -0.24 7.53
N GLN A 122 -14.21 -1.45 7.72
CA GLN A 122 -12.80 -1.65 8.03
C GLN A 122 -11.90 -1.19 6.88
N ALA A 123 -12.22 -1.53 5.63
CA ALA A 123 -11.46 -1.09 4.46
C ALA A 123 -11.45 0.44 4.34
N ALA A 124 -12.59 1.09 4.55
CA ALA A 124 -12.68 2.55 4.53
C ALA A 124 -11.86 3.21 5.65
N GLN A 125 -11.91 2.67 6.87
CA GLN A 125 -11.11 3.17 8.00
C GLN A 125 -9.60 3.02 7.76
N ILE A 126 -9.17 1.86 7.26
CA ILE A 126 -7.76 1.62 6.91
C ILE A 126 -7.31 2.61 5.83
N THR A 127 -8.13 2.82 4.80
CA THR A 127 -7.81 3.73 3.69
C THR A 127 -7.76 5.19 4.17
N ILE A 128 -8.68 5.63 5.04
CA ILE A 128 -8.58 6.95 5.67
C ILE A 128 -7.28 7.09 6.47
N GLY A 129 -6.94 6.07 7.27
CA GLY A 129 -5.67 6.04 7.97
C GLY A 129 -4.49 6.22 7.03
N HIS A 130 -4.47 5.53 5.91
CA HIS A 130 -3.45 5.70 4.86
C HIS A 130 -3.38 7.11 4.27
N LEU A 131 -4.54 7.72 3.99
CA LEU A 131 -4.64 9.04 3.36
C LEU A 131 -4.36 10.18 4.32
N THR A 132 -4.79 10.04 5.58
CA THR A 132 -4.58 11.06 6.63
C THR A 132 -3.21 10.94 7.26
N THR A 133 -2.57 9.80 7.08
CA THR A 133 -1.16 9.69 7.35
C THR A 133 -0.39 10.32 6.19
N SER A 134 -0.55 11.64 6.03
CA SER A 134 0.47 12.45 5.40
C SER A 134 1.83 11.98 5.94
N LEU A 135 2.86 11.97 5.11
CA LEU A 135 4.23 11.99 5.63
C LEU A 135 4.22 12.91 6.85
N PRO A 136 4.85 12.52 7.99
CA PRO A 136 4.92 13.41 9.13
C PRO A 136 5.22 14.79 8.58
N VAL A 137 4.35 15.75 8.86
CA VAL A 137 4.41 17.12 8.28
C VAL A 137 5.76 17.78 8.56
N ASP A 138 6.54 17.13 9.40
CA ASP A 138 7.82 17.58 9.89
C ASP A 138 8.88 16.48 9.74
N ILE A 139 9.30 16.25 8.48
CA ILE A 139 10.50 15.44 8.24
C ILE A 139 11.68 16.28 8.71
N GLN A 140 12.21 15.93 9.87
CA GLN A 140 13.33 16.60 10.47
C GLN A 140 14.59 16.37 9.63
N THR A 141 15.06 17.40 8.95
CA THR A 141 16.28 17.33 8.13
C THR A 141 17.35 18.34 8.56
N ASP A 142 17.01 19.30 9.43
CA ASP A 142 17.89 20.39 9.81
C ASP A 142 19.14 19.93 10.56
N HIS A 143 19.01 18.87 11.33
CA HIS A 143 20.12 18.22 12.05
C HIS A 143 21.02 17.35 11.15
N LEU A 144 20.64 17.16 9.86
CA LEU A 144 21.35 16.29 8.94
C LEU A 144 22.37 17.07 8.09
N LYS A 145 23.44 16.37 7.68
CA LYS A 145 24.32 16.85 6.63
C LYS A 145 23.55 17.05 5.33
N GLN A 146 23.94 18.03 4.54
CA GLN A 146 23.25 18.36 3.28
C GLN A 146 23.12 17.15 2.34
N ALA A 147 24.15 16.29 2.28
CA ALA A 147 24.11 15.07 1.46
C ALA A 147 23.03 14.06 1.92
N ASP A 148 22.71 14.01 3.21
CA ASP A 148 21.75 13.06 3.77
C ASP A 148 20.30 13.55 3.65
N ARG A 149 20.08 14.86 3.47
CA ARG A 149 18.72 15.44 3.41
C ARG A 149 17.91 14.87 2.25
N ALA A 150 18.47 14.85 1.05
CA ALA A 150 17.79 14.31 -0.13
C ALA A 150 17.49 12.81 0.03
N LEU A 151 18.44 12.06 0.60
CA LEU A 151 18.29 10.64 0.89
C LEU A 151 17.15 10.38 1.87
N VAL A 152 17.07 11.14 2.97
CA VAL A 152 16.01 11.02 3.99
C VAL A 152 14.64 11.40 3.45
N LEU A 153 14.54 12.45 2.62
CA LEU A 153 13.28 12.84 1.97
C LEU A 153 12.75 11.72 1.06
N LYS A 154 13.62 11.16 0.21
CA LYS A 154 13.28 9.99 -0.63
C LYS A 154 12.91 8.78 0.24
N GLY A 155 13.59 8.59 1.36
CA GLY A 155 13.32 7.53 2.32
C GLY A 155 11.94 7.64 2.97
N ALA A 156 11.46 8.84 3.23
CA ALA A 156 10.12 9.07 3.75
C ALA A 156 9.03 8.64 2.75
N GLU A 157 9.23 8.90 1.46
CA GLU A 157 8.33 8.42 0.39
C GLU A 157 8.36 6.89 0.29
N ASN A 158 9.55 6.29 0.32
CA ASN A 158 9.73 4.84 0.31
C ASN A 158 9.05 4.18 1.51
N PHE A 159 9.22 4.74 2.70
CA PHE A 159 8.57 4.28 3.92
C PHE A 159 7.04 4.32 3.82
N LYS A 160 6.49 5.43 3.34
CA LYS A 160 5.06 5.58 3.12
C LYS A 160 4.51 4.55 2.14
N SER A 161 5.24 4.27 1.06
CA SER A 161 4.76 3.38 0.00
C SER A 161 4.68 1.90 0.42
N LEU A 162 5.56 1.46 1.33
CA LEU A 162 5.68 0.04 1.68
C LEU A 162 5.61 -0.21 3.19
N CYS A 163 6.50 0.38 3.97
CA CYS A 163 6.73 0.01 5.37
C CYS A 163 5.59 0.44 6.31
N SER A 164 4.96 1.58 6.00
CA SER A 164 3.86 2.15 6.80
C SER A 164 2.65 1.24 6.90
N SER A 165 2.46 0.33 5.95
CA SER A 165 1.34 -0.63 5.92
C SER A 165 1.33 -1.60 7.11
N CYS A 166 2.49 -1.88 7.70
CA CYS A 166 2.64 -2.73 8.88
C CYS A 166 3.11 -1.94 10.11
N HIS A 167 4.06 -1.02 9.91
CA HIS A 167 4.68 -0.27 11.01
C HIS A 167 3.94 1.02 11.39
N GLY A 168 2.84 1.34 10.68
CA GLY A 168 2.16 2.62 10.86
C GLY A 168 2.99 3.78 10.33
N ALA A 169 2.35 4.84 9.89
CA ALA A 169 3.05 5.94 9.26
C ALA A 169 3.88 6.79 10.23
N ASN A 170 3.55 6.73 11.51
CA ASN A 170 4.34 7.35 12.59
C ASN A 170 5.38 6.39 13.19
N GLY A 171 5.53 5.19 12.64
CA GLY A 171 6.45 4.17 13.14
C GLY A 171 6.04 3.52 14.48
N LYS A 172 4.85 3.79 14.99
CA LYS A 172 4.37 3.26 16.29
C LYS A 172 3.69 1.90 16.18
N GLY A 173 3.62 1.33 14.97
CA GLY A 173 2.89 0.11 14.67
C GLY A 173 1.43 0.36 14.32
N LEU A 174 0.80 -0.61 13.66
CA LEU A 174 -0.64 -0.63 13.42
C LEU A 174 -1.29 -1.67 14.31
N GLN A 175 -2.42 -1.30 14.92
CA GLN A 175 -3.24 -2.23 15.69
C GLN A 175 -4.18 -2.99 14.76
N PHE A 176 -4.33 -4.27 15.02
CA PHE A 176 -5.22 -5.17 14.30
C PHE A 176 -6.11 -5.91 15.29
N GLY A 177 -7.41 -5.80 15.13
CA GLY A 177 -8.39 -6.61 15.89
C GLY A 177 -8.33 -6.47 17.41
N GLY A 178 -8.10 -5.26 17.95
CA GLY A 178 -7.99 -5.01 19.39
C GLY A 178 -6.63 -4.39 19.75
N SER A 179 -5.92 -4.95 20.74
CA SER A 179 -4.61 -4.46 21.19
C SER A 179 -3.40 -5.08 20.47
N ALA A 180 -3.64 -6.09 19.61
CA ALA A 180 -2.56 -6.75 18.87
C ALA A 180 -1.98 -5.83 17.79
N MET A 181 -0.65 -5.77 17.69
CA MET A 181 0.07 -5.03 16.66
C MET A 181 0.46 -5.96 15.52
N ILE A 182 0.36 -5.48 14.27
CA ILE A 182 0.79 -6.23 13.08
C ILE A 182 2.30 -6.44 13.07
N ALA A 183 3.05 -5.40 13.44
CA ALA A 183 4.52 -5.39 13.45
C ALA A 183 5.04 -4.59 14.64
N PRO A 184 6.29 -4.84 15.07
CA PRO A 184 6.90 -4.09 16.17
C PRO A 184 7.04 -2.60 15.82
N PRO A 185 6.92 -1.70 16.82
CA PRO A 185 7.18 -0.28 16.64
C PRO A 185 8.63 -0.02 16.20
N LEU A 186 8.79 0.91 15.26
CA LEU A 186 10.09 1.43 14.85
C LEU A 186 10.48 2.69 15.64
N ALA A 187 9.47 3.44 16.09
CA ALA A 187 9.65 4.64 16.89
C ALA A 187 10.31 4.32 18.24
N GLY A 188 11.46 4.93 18.51
CA GLY A 188 12.22 4.70 19.73
C GLY A 188 12.84 3.30 19.85
N SER A 189 12.85 2.52 18.77
CA SER A 189 13.33 1.13 18.78
C SER A 189 14.85 1.06 19.02
N LYS A 190 15.26 0.20 19.98
CA LYS A 190 16.66 -0.07 20.24
C LYS A 190 17.40 -0.63 19.02
N ARG A 191 16.72 -1.41 18.18
CA ARG A 191 17.30 -1.98 16.95
C ARG A 191 17.47 -0.91 15.87
N VAL A 192 16.51 -0.02 15.74
CA VAL A 192 16.60 1.10 14.79
C VAL A 192 17.73 2.05 15.18
N ASN A 193 17.85 2.38 16.47
CA ASN A 193 18.87 3.30 16.97
C ASN A 193 20.23 2.62 17.22
N GLY A 194 20.29 1.27 17.19
CA GLY A 194 21.49 0.49 17.44
C GLY A 194 22.39 0.28 16.22
N ASP A 195 23.01 -0.89 16.15
CA ASP A 195 23.93 -1.29 15.09
C ASP A 195 23.24 -1.26 13.70
N PRO A 196 23.72 -0.41 12.77
CA PRO A 196 23.19 -0.34 11.43
C PRO A 196 23.32 -1.66 10.65
N GLY A 197 24.41 -2.42 10.89
CA GLY A 197 24.63 -3.69 10.22
C GLY A 197 23.56 -4.73 10.57
N LYS A 198 23.15 -4.81 11.83
CA LYS A 198 22.04 -5.68 12.26
C LYS A 198 20.72 -5.25 11.65
N LEU A 199 20.44 -3.94 11.63
CA LEU A 199 19.23 -3.40 11.02
C LEU A 199 19.17 -3.68 9.52
N ILE A 200 20.29 -3.53 8.81
CA ILE A 200 20.38 -3.83 7.38
C ILE A 200 20.12 -5.32 7.12
N ARG A 201 20.68 -6.23 7.94
CA ARG A 201 20.40 -7.68 7.83
C ARG A 201 18.92 -7.99 7.99
N ILE A 202 18.25 -7.37 8.98
CA ILE A 202 16.82 -7.53 9.19
C ILE A 202 16.04 -7.14 7.92
N VAL A 203 16.36 -6.01 7.32
CA VAL A 203 15.62 -5.53 6.16
C VAL A 203 15.93 -6.34 4.91
N LEU A 204 17.18 -6.78 4.72
CA LEU A 204 17.55 -7.61 3.59
C LEU A 204 16.85 -8.97 3.61
N SER A 205 16.90 -9.70 4.73
CA SER A 205 16.44 -11.09 4.79
C SER A 205 15.15 -11.30 5.59
N GLY A 206 14.61 -10.24 6.19
CA GLY A 206 13.41 -10.34 7.04
C GLY A 206 13.71 -10.67 8.50
N LEU A 207 12.65 -10.68 9.31
CA LEU A 207 12.70 -10.98 10.73
C LEU A 207 11.52 -11.85 11.14
N THR A 208 11.77 -12.86 11.96
CA THR A 208 10.75 -13.76 12.53
C THR A 208 10.96 -14.00 14.02
N GLY A 209 9.95 -14.59 14.65
CA GLY A 209 9.97 -14.90 16.09
C GLY A 209 9.65 -13.69 16.97
N PRO A 210 9.70 -13.88 18.30
CA PRO A 210 9.34 -12.84 19.25
C PRO A 210 10.33 -11.67 19.20
N VAL A 211 9.77 -10.44 19.28
CA VAL A 211 10.54 -9.21 19.35
C VAL A 211 10.26 -8.54 20.70
N ASP A 212 11.31 -8.38 21.52
CA ASP A 212 11.21 -7.87 22.90
C ASP A 212 10.20 -8.66 23.74
N GLY A 213 10.17 -9.98 23.60
CA GLY A 213 9.27 -10.88 24.34
C GLY A 213 7.80 -10.82 23.89
N LYS A 214 7.52 -10.23 22.74
CA LYS A 214 6.18 -10.15 22.14
C LYS A 214 6.16 -10.87 20.81
N ASP A 215 5.09 -11.64 20.59
CA ASP A 215 4.81 -12.25 19.29
C ASP A 215 4.02 -11.30 18.41
N TYR A 216 4.33 -11.34 17.11
CA TYR A 216 3.65 -10.58 16.07
C TYR A 216 3.06 -11.52 15.02
N PRO A 217 1.84 -11.27 14.55
CA PRO A 217 1.15 -12.18 13.64
C PRO A 217 1.80 -12.25 12.25
N SER A 218 2.62 -11.27 11.90
CA SER A 218 3.26 -11.19 10.59
C SER A 218 4.77 -11.30 10.69
N ILE A 219 5.35 -12.08 9.78
CA ILE A 219 6.80 -12.11 9.54
C ILE A 219 7.16 -10.87 8.73
N MET A 220 8.26 -10.19 9.08
CA MET A 220 8.80 -9.15 8.22
C MET A 220 9.38 -9.78 6.96
N PRO A 221 8.84 -9.46 5.76
CA PRO A 221 9.34 -10.06 4.53
C PRO A 221 10.73 -9.52 4.17
N PRO A 222 11.55 -10.31 3.44
CA PRO A 222 12.84 -9.87 2.95
C PRO A 222 12.71 -8.82 1.84
N MET A 223 13.59 -7.81 1.86
CA MET A 223 13.72 -6.77 0.83
C MET A 223 14.98 -6.98 -0.02
N LEU A 224 15.40 -8.22 -0.18
CA LEU A 224 16.66 -8.57 -0.83
C LEU A 224 16.77 -8.07 -2.28
N ASN A 225 15.64 -7.96 -2.98
CA ASN A 225 15.57 -7.50 -4.37
C ASN A 225 15.54 -5.96 -4.52
N SER A 226 15.44 -5.21 -3.43
CA SER A 226 15.51 -3.74 -3.48
C SER A 226 16.95 -3.28 -3.69
N ASP A 227 17.14 -2.19 -4.45
CA ASP A 227 18.46 -1.60 -4.65
C ASP A 227 19.03 -0.96 -3.37
N ASP A 228 20.34 -0.74 -3.37
CA ASP A 228 21.04 -0.25 -2.18
C ASP A 228 20.68 1.20 -1.87
N GLU A 229 20.39 2.03 -2.87
CA GLU A 229 19.93 3.41 -2.74
C GLU A 229 18.54 3.46 -2.11
N TRP A 230 17.63 2.60 -2.56
CA TRP A 230 16.28 2.52 -2.00
C TRP A 230 16.31 2.13 -0.52
N LEU A 231 17.10 1.10 -0.18
CA LEU A 231 17.25 0.62 1.19
C LEU A 231 17.94 1.65 2.08
N ALA A 232 19.01 2.28 1.61
CA ALA A 232 19.71 3.34 2.34
C ALA A 232 18.78 4.51 2.64
N ALA A 233 17.97 4.93 1.66
CA ALA A 233 17.01 6.01 1.81
C ALA A 233 15.98 5.69 2.91
N VAL A 234 15.30 4.55 2.82
CA VAL A 234 14.24 4.20 3.79
C VAL A 234 14.81 3.99 5.19
N LEU A 235 15.96 3.34 5.33
CA LEU A 235 16.59 3.12 6.62
C LEU A 235 17.14 4.41 7.22
N SER A 236 17.66 5.33 6.40
CA SER A 236 18.06 6.66 6.87
C SER A 236 16.88 7.44 7.43
N TYR A 237 15.74 7.45 6.73
CA TYR A 237 14.53 8.08 7.23
C TYR A 237 14.07 7.48 8.55
N ILE A 238 14.00 6.16 8.65
CA ILE A 238 13.57 5.48 9.88
C ILE A 238 14.51 5.81 11.05
N ARG A 239 15.81 5.86 10.83
CA ARG A 239 16.82 6.10 11.87
C ARG A 239 16.90 7.54 12.33
N THR A 240 16.67 8.49 11.43
CA THR A 240 16.82 9.93 11.73
C THR A 240 15.50 10.62 12.06
N ASN A 241 14.37 9.93 11.87
CA ASN A 241 13.01 10.44 12.09
C ASN A 241 12.18 9.44 12.89
N LEU A 242 10.86 9.58 12.93
CA LEU A 242 9.94 8.72 13.68
C LEU A 242 10.26 8.62 15.18
N GLY A 243 10.83 9.69 15.77
CA GLY A 243 11.26 9.70 17.17
C GLY A 243 12.58 8.95 17.43
N ASN A 244 13.34 8.65 16.38
CA ASN A 244 14.69 8.12 16.42
C ASN A 244 15.72 9.24 16.15
N SER A 245 16.97 9.03 16.58
CA SER A 245 18.06 10.03 16.46
C SER A 245 19.42 9.41 16.08
N ALA A 246 19.39 8.27 15.38
CA ALA A 246 20.59 7.63 14.94
C ALA A 246 21.10 8.18 13.59
N SER A 247 22.32 7.81 13.20
CA SER A 247 22.92 8.27 11.94
C SER A 247 22.23 7.70 10.71
N ALA A 248 22.26 8.43 9.59
CA ALA A 248 21.87 7.95 8.28
C ALA A 248 22.74 6.75 7.84
N ILE A 249 22.20 5.91 6.98
CA ILE A 249 22.87 4.76 6.36
C ILE A 249 23.13 5.10 4.90
N GLN A 250 24.35 4.84 4.44
CA GLN A 250 24.73 5.10 3.05
C GLN A 250 24.54 3.85 2.18
N PRO A 251 24.34 4.00 0.85
CA PRO A 251 24.26 2.84 -0.07
C PRO A 251 25.46 1.90 0.03
N ALA A 252 26.63 2.42 0.30
CA ALA A 252 27.85 1.62 0.50
C ALA A 252 27.76 0.71 1.75
N ASP A 253 27.05 1.13 2.81
CA ASP A 253 26.84 0.30 4.00
C ASP A 253 25.90 -0.86 3.67
N ILE A 254 24.84 -0.60 2.88
CA ILE A 254 23.93 -1.65 2.41
C ILE A 254 24.69 -2.67 1.59
N LYS A 255 25.47 -2.21 0.60
CA LYS A 255 26.27 -3.06 -0.29
C LYS A 255 27.19 -3.98 0.50
N LYS A 256 27.94 -3.42 1.46
CA LYS A 256 28.85 -4.18 2.33
C LYS A 256 28.16 -5.30 3.09
N VAL A 257 26.99 -5.01 3.68
CA VAL A 257 26.22 -6.03 4.42
C VAL A 257 25.61 -7.06 3.47
N ARG A 258 25.13 -6.63 2.31
CA ARG A 258 24.57 -7.52 1.28
C ARG A 258 25.61 -8.54 0.78
N GLU A 259 26.87 -8.13 0.59
CA GLU A 259 27.95 -9.02 0.20
C GLU A 259 28.19 -10.13 1.25
N VAL A 260 28.06 -9.81 2.53
CA VAL A 260 28.21 -10.77 3.65
C VAL A 260 26.98 -11.67 3.78
N VAL A 261 25.77 -11.10 3.70
CA VAL A 261 24.51 -11.85 3.85
C VAL A 261 24.27 -12.76 2.64
N GLY A 262 24.77 -12.40 1.46
CA GLY A 262 24.57 -13.14 0.23
C GLY A 262 23.10 -13.22 -0.16
N ARG A 263 22.63 -14.43 -0.53
CA ARG A 263 21.22 -14.71 -0.91
C ARG A 263 20.45 -15.39 0.20
N ARG A 264 20.62 -14.96 1.45
CA ARG A 264 19.84 -15.49 2.56
C ARG A 264 18.38 -15.04 2.43
N TRP A 265 17.49 -15.98 2.16
CA TRP A 265 16.04 -15.75 2.09
C TRP A 265 15.31 -16.07 3.40
N ASP A 266 15.97 -16.83 4.28
CA ASP A 266 15.38 -17.18 5.57
C ASP A 266 15.43 -15.98 6.52
N PRO A 267 14.28 -15.57 7.08
CA PRO A 267 14.23 -14.47 8.03
C PRO A 267 15.13 -14.72 9.25
N TRP A 268 15.76 -13.67 9.74
CA TRP A 268 16.54 -13.72 10.97
C TRP A 268 15.64 -13.90 12.19
N THR A 269 16.15 -14.59 13.19
CA THR A 269 15.70 -14.42 14.58
C THR A 269 16.58 -13.41 15.31
N LEU A 270 16.09 -12.82 16.40
CA LEU A 270 16.91 -11.90 17.20
C LEU A 270 18.12 -12.63 17.81
N GLU A 271 17.97 -13.89 18.18
CA GLU A 271 19.06 -14.71 18.74
C GLU A 271 20.20 -14.92 17.73
N GLU A 272 19.88 -15.20 16.47
CA GLU A 272 20.89 -15.32 15.39
C GLU A 272 21.62 -14.00 15.18
N LEU A 273 20.89 -12.87 15.11
CA LEU A 273 21.49 -11.55 14.94
C LEU A 273 22.44 -11.14 16.08
N GLU A 274 22.18 -11.61 17.29
CA GLU A 274 23.10 -11.36 18.42
C GLU A 274 24.39 -12.20 18.34
N LYS A 275 24.31 -13.40 17.76
CA LYS A 275 25.49 -14.27 17.54
C LYS A 275 26.37 -13.79 16.39
N GLU A 276 25.78 -13.25 15.33
CA GLU A 276 26.51 -12.71 14.16
C GLU A 276 27.30 -11.42 14.45
N GLY A 277 27.07 -10.75 15.55
CA GLY A 277 27.75 -9.51 15.93
C GLY A 277 28.97 -9.71 16.83
N LYS A 278 29.38 -10.96 17.04
CA LYS A 278 30.61 -11.32 17.76
C LYS A 278 31.65 -11.88 16.77
#